data_10c2339449c0d3404bdc12163c021e21
#
_entry.id   10c2339449c0d3404bdc12163c021e21
#
_cell.length_a   1.000
_cell.length_b   1.000
_cell.length_c   1.000
_cell.angle_alpha   90.00
_cell.angle_beta   90.00
_cell.angle_gamma   90.00
#
_symmetry.space_group_name_H-M   'P 1'
#
loop_
_entity.id
_entity.type
_entity.pdbx_description
1 polymer ?
#
loop_
_entity_poly.entity_id
_entity_poly.type
_entity_poly.pdbx_seq_one_letter_code
_entity_poly.pdbx_strand_id
1 'polypeptide(L)'
;MSKQRVGRLARTAARVAFAAMLLGATFLTTAAPAQAETTLRIVLRNDLATIDPVASTATFARNHGFLIYDQLYALDSKGEPQRQMVASEEVSADGRQWRFTLRDGLRFHDGNPVRAADAVASIRRWAQRDVVGRALAAAIGKMEVVDDKTFTIELARPFALVKQALARPTASALFIMPESVAQTPPTEQLTNPVGSGPFIFRRDQWRVGDRAVYARNPDYVPRAEPADGLAGGKIAGVDRIEWMSIPDPATAMGALSSGEIDFWELPPADLIPSLERMRNVRMAAIDPVGSQVWLRINQQQPPFNDPRARQALLHAINQRDVLDAAGVTAEDRVERCNAFFYCGTPLQTDAGVERMELPDLQAGRNLLRQSGYDGRPVVFLDAADLYTNHAATLVLSEAFRSIGVNVDMVTTDFATLTARRNKREPVAQGGWNLFVTVGNVLDGGDPLSSLYLASPCEGGLAGWPCDPKLEELRRAWYQEQDAAKRRALVDDIQRQAYQSLPYIPAGQFRTRAAFRTNLQGIRPTTVPVFWGITKQEN
;
A
#
# COMPACT_ATOMS: atom_id res chain seq x y z
N MET A 1 28.92 71.75 -67.03
CA MET A 1 29.06 70.32 -66.71
C MET A 1 29.03 70.13 -65.19
N SER A 2 27.89 70.17 -64.49
CA SER A 2 27.87 69.96 -63.05
C SER A 2 26.45 69.77 -62.45
N LYS A 3 25.41 69.30 -63.09
CA LYS A 3 24.10 69.08 -62.53
C LYS A 3 23.54 67.65 -62.67
N GLN A 4 24.27 66.74 -63.32
CA GLN A 4 23.76 65.35 -63.50
C GLN A 4 24.39 64.29 -62.58
N ARG A 5 25.40 64.59 -61.73
CA ARG A 5 26.05 63.60 -60.84
C ARG A 5 25.42 63.53 -59.44
N VAL A 6 24.67 64.55 -58.97
CA VAL A 6 24.08 64.61 -57.64
C VAL A 6 22.75 63.79 -57.53
N GLY A 7 22.04 63.68 -58.68
CA GLY A 7 20.74 62.93 -58.66
C GLY A 7 20.84 61.41 -58.65
N ARG A 8 22.01 60.81 -58.98
CA ARG A 8 22.15 59.31 -58.93
C ARG A 8 22.57 58.77 -57.56
N LEU A 9 23.32 59.54 -56.78
CA LEU A 9 23.72 59.14 -55.44
C LEU A 9 22.55 59.19 -54.43
N ALA A 10 21.63 60.13 -54.56
CA ALA A 10 20.45 60.24 -53.69
C ALA A 10 19.42 59.12 -53.94
N ARG A 11 19.29 58.56 -55.14
CA ARG A 11 18.38 57.46 -55.47
C ARG A 11 18.92 56.10 -55.04
N THR A 12 20.21 55.89 -54.91
CA THR A 12 20.85 54.66 -54.45
C THR A 12 20.78 54.56 -52.90
N ALA A 13 20.97 55.67 -52.19
CA ALA A 13 20.87 55.72 -50.76
C ALA A 13 19.41 55.45 -50.22
N ALA A 14 18.40 55.99 -50.98
CA ALA A 14 16.97 55.74 -50.57
C ALA A 14 16.53 54.29 -50.81
N ARG A 15 17.13 53.60 -51.82
CA ARG A 15 16.80 52.18 -52.07
C ARG A 15 17.49 51.22 -51.07
N VAL A 16 18.66 51.54 -50.57
CA VAL A 16 19.33 50.72 -49.52
C VAL A 16 18.69 50.93 -48.15
N ALA A 17 18.24 52.11 -47.82
CA ALA A 17 17.51 52.37 -46.55
C ALA A 17 16.15 51.70 -46.53
N PHE A 18 15.41 51.55 -47.63
CA PHE A 18 14.13 50.89 -47.73
C PHE A 18 14.25 49.36 -47.70
N ALA A 19 15.34 48.79 -48.23
CA ALA A 19 15.63 47.36 -48.14
C ALA A 19 16.10 46.93 -46.72
N ALA A 20 16.80 47.81 -46.00
CA ALA A 20 17.20 47.54 -44.62
C ALA A 20 16.02 47.65 -43.60
N MET A 21 14.98 48.44 -43.88
CA MET A 21 13.77 48.51 -43.07
C MET A 21 12.80 47.32 -43.29
N LEU A 22 12.84 46.66 -44.44
CA LEU A 22 12.03 45.47 -44.72
C LEU A 22 12.66 44.15 -44.23
N LEU A 23 13.97 44.11 -43.91
CA LEU A 23 14.63 42.95 -43.29
C LEU A 23 14.64 42.99 -41.76
N GLY A 24 14.26 44.11 -41.13
CA GLY A 24 14.17 44.26 -39.67
C GLY A 24 12.84 43.86 -39.04
N ALA A 25 11.81 43.48 -39.83
CA ALA A 25 10.44 43.29 -39.36
C ALA A 25 10.00 41.81 -39.23
N THR A 26 10.91 40.84 -39.28
CA THR A 26 10.52 39.42 -39.32
C THR A 26 11.22 38.52 -38.33
N PHE A 27 11.53 38.98 -37.12
CA PHE A 27 11.88 38.08 -36.00
C PHE A 27 11.41 38.61 -34.65
N LEU A 28 10.16 39.02 -34.56
CA LEU A 28 9.43 38.93 -33.31
C LEU A 28 8.75 37.54 -33.30
N THR A 29 9.57 36.49 -33.17
CA THR A 29 9.06 35.23 -32.61
C THR A 29 8.53 35.57 -31.23
N THR A 30 7.23 35.65 -31.10
CA THR A 30 6.55 35.57 -29.80
C THR A 30 7.00 34.24 -29.19
N ALA A 31 8.07 34.28 -28.39
CA ALA A 31 8.32 33.21 -27.45
C ALA A 31 7.07 33.14 -26.59
N ALA A 32 6.21 32.13 -26.82
CA ALA A 32 5.16 31.80 -25.88
C ALA A 32 5.82 31.73 -24.48
N PRO A 33 5.26 32.36 -23.46
CA PRO A 33 5.82 32.27 -22.12
C PRO A 33 5.97 30.79 -21.82
N ALA A 34 7.19 30.33 -21.57
CA ALA A 34 7.42 28.98 -21.08
C ALA A 34 6.63 28.86 -19.77
N GLN A 35 5.54 28.12 -19.82
CA GLN A 35 4.72 27.89 -18.64
C GLN A 35 5.62 27.21 -17.61
N ALA A 36 5.73 27.80 -16.42
CA ALA A 36 6.59 27.26 -15.37
C ALA A 36 6.19 25.82 -15.07
N GLU A 37 7.18 24.92 -14.99
CA GLU A 37 6.97 23.50 -14.71
C GLU A 37 6.27 23.34 -13.35
N THR A 38 5.06 22.77 -13.37
CA THR A 38 4.30 22.53 -12.13
C THR A 38 4.88 21.35 -11.37
N THR A 39 5.54 21.63 -10.23
CA THR A 39 6.17 20.62 -9.39
C THR A 39 5.37 20.33 -8.13
N LEU A 40 5.08 19.06 -7.88
CA LEU A 40 4.50 18.53 -6.63
C LEU A 40 5.63 17.94 -5.76
N ARG A 41 5.87 18.51 -4.58
CA ARG A 41 6.87 18.02 -3.63
C ARG A 41 6.21 17.25 -2.51
N ILE A 42 6.60 15.97 -2.36
CA ILE A 42 5.98 15.05 -1.41
C ILE A 42 7.00 14.49 -0.43
N VAL A 43 6.56 14.31 0.82
CA VAL A 43 7.27 13.55 1.85
C VAL A 43 6.41 12.35 2.20
N LEU A 44 6.91 11.15 1.91
CA LEU A 44 6.26 9.90 2.25
C LEU A 44 6.87 9.29 3.50
N ARG A 45 6.20 8.25 4.03
CA ARG A 45 6.60 7.56 5.27
C ARG A 45 8.08 7.16 5.31
N ASN A 46 8.63 6.74 4.18
CA ASN A 46 10.01 6.31 4.04
C ASN A 46 10.62 6.88 2.77
N ASP A 47 11.94 7.03 2.76
CA ASP A 47 12.71 7.36 1.57
C ASP A 47 12.74 6.20 0.56
N LEU A 48 12.95 6.52 -0.72
CA LEU A 48 13.10 5.54 -1.78
C LEU A 48 14.52 4.95 -1.75
N ALA A 49 14.68 3.82 -1.05
CA ALA A 49 15.97 3.14 -0.91
C ALA A 49 16.22 2.08 -2.00
N THR A 50 15.17 1.55 -2.64
CA THR A 50 15.23 0.61 -3.76
C THR A 50 14.07 0.83 -4.72
N ILE A 51 14.31 0.51 -6.00
CA ILE A 51 13.39 0.82 -7.11
C ILE A 51 12.69 -0.41 -7.70
N ASP A 52 12.91 -1.59 -7.13
CA ASP A 52 12.29 -2.83 -7.60
C ASP A 52 11.10 -3.23 -6.70
N PRO A 53 9.85 -3.08 -7.19
CA PRO A 53 8.66 -3.40 -6.41
C PRO A 53 8.36 -4.90 -6.31
N VAL A 54 9.13 -5.77 -7.00
CA VAL A 54 8.98 -7.23 -6.92
C VAL A 54 10.03 -7.83 -5.97
N ALA A 55 11.28 -7.41 -6.08
CA ALA A 55 12.35 -7.91 -5.22
C ALA A 55 12.25 -7.39 -3.77
N SER A 56 11.58 -6.24 -3.57
CA SER A 56 11.37 -5.63 -2.25
C SER A 56 9.89 -5.67 -1.84
N THR A 57 9.62 -5.99 -0.57
CA THR A 57 8.29 -5.86 0.05
C THR A 57 8.11 -4.53 0.79
N ALA A 58 9.06 -3.61 0.66
CA ALA A 58 8.97 -2.30 1.29
C ALA A 58 7.90 -1.42 0.60
N THR A 59 7.09 -0.73 1.41
CA THR A 59 5.99 0.12 0.91
C THR A 59 6.47 1.22 -0.04
N PHE A 60 7.67 1.76 0.16
CA PHE A 60 8.25 2.77 -0.73
C PHE A 60 8.53 2.21 -2.15
N ALA A 61 8.99 0.96 -2.28
CA ALA A 61 9.22 0.35 -3.59
C ALA A 61 7.89 0.14 -4.34
N ARG A 62 6.83 -0.25 -3.64
CA ARG A 62 5.47 -0.31 -4.17
C ARG A 62 4.95 1.07 -4.59
N ASN A 63 5.09 2.11 -3.75
CA ASN A 63 4.63 3.46 -4.04
C ASN A 63 5.36 4.03 -5.27
N HIS A 64 6.68 3.78 -5.39
CA HIS A 64 7.45 4.04 -6.61
C HIS A 64 6.85 3.30 -7.81
N GLY A 65 6.51 2.02 -7.65
CA GLY A 65 5.89 1.22 -8.70
C GLY A 65 4.59 1.83 -9.23
N PHE A 66 3.72 2.34 -8.35
CA PHE A 66 2.47 3.00 -8.76
C PHE A 66 2.69 4.32 -9.53
N LEU A 67 3.81 5.00 -9.37
CA LEU A 67 4.13 6.19 -10.16
C LEU A 67 4.53 5.86 -11.59
N ILE A 68 5.31 4.78 -11.78
CA ILE A 68 5.99 4.53 -13.06
C ILE A 68 5.45 3.35 -13.86
N TYR A 69 4.71 2.42 -13.25
CA TYR A 69 4.15 1.26 -13.95
C TYR A 69 2.63 1.36 -14.05
N ASP A 70 2.07 0.62 -15.00
CA ASP A 70 0.65 0.33 -15.05
C ASP A 70 0.39 -1.15 -14.77
N GLN A 71 -0.87 -1.53 -14.58
CA GLN A 71 -1.33 -2.84 -14.14
C GLN A 71 -2.34 -3.42 -15.12
N LEU A 72 -2.57 -4.74 -15.12
CA LEU A 72 -3.63 -5.38 -15.91
C LEU A 72 -5.02 -4.99 -15.39
N TYR A 73 -5.19 -5.03 -14.08
CA TYR A 73 -6.38 -4.61 -13.35
C TYR A 73 -5.97 -3.72 -12.17
N ALA A 74 -6.88 -2.89 -11.71
CA ALA A 74 -6.69 -2.09 -10.50
C ALA A 74 -7.98 -2.07 -9.68
N LEU A 75 -7.89 -1.89 -8.36
CA LEU A 75 -9.07 -1.84 -7.50
C LEU A 75 -9.73 -0.47 -7.55
N ASP A 76 -11.04 -0.44 -7.67
CA ASP A 76 -11.84 0.77 -7.48
C ASP A 76 -12.01 1.11 -5.98
N SER A 77 -12.75 2.18 -5.68
CA SER A 77 -13.01 2.63 -4.30
C SER A 77 -13.83 1.65 -3.46
N LYS A 78 -14.47 0.66 -4.10
CA LYS A 78 -15.22 -0.41 -3.43
C LYS A 78 -14.40 -1.67 -3.22
N GLY A 79 -13.13 -1.68 -3.71
CA GLY A 79 -12.25 -2.85 -3.66
C GLY A 79 -12.53 -3.87 -4.77
N GLU A 80 -13.29 -3.49 -5.81
CA GLU A 80 -13.60 -4.38 -6.94
C GLU A 80 -12.57 -4.20 -8.08
N PRO A 81 -12.11 -5.30 -8.71
CA PRO A 81 -11.12 -5.24 -9.77
C PRO A 81 -11.71 -4.70 -11.08
N GLN A 82 -11.20 -3.56 -11.51
CA GLN A 82 -11.52 -2.92 -12.78
C GLN A 82 -10.39 -3.12 -13.78
N ARG A 83 -10.74 -3.23 -15.08
CA ARG A 83 -9.76 -3.32 -16.16
C ARG A 83 -8.89 -2.06 -16.19
N GLN A 84 -7.57 -2.25 -16.35
CA GLN A 84 -6.63 -1.12 -16.50
C GLN A 84 -5.89 -1.21 -17.84
N MET A 85 -4.94 -2.12 -18.03
CA MET A 85 -4.33 -2.39 -19.34
C MET A 85 -5.17 -3.36 -20.18
N VAL A 86 -6.02 -4.17 -19.58
CA VAL A 86 -6.93 -5.11 -20.27
C VAL A 86 -8.06 -4.34 -20.93
N ALA A 87 -8.31 -4.59 -22.23
CA ALA A 87 -9.48 -4.11 -22.97
C ALA A 87 -10.69 -5.03 -22.73
N SER A 88 -10.47 -6.35 -22.85
CA SER A 88 -11.52 -7.35 -22.67
C SER A 88 -10.96 -8.64 -22.06
N GLU A 89 -11.80 -9.36 -21.37
CA GLU A 89 -11.56 -10.74 -20.98
C GLU A 89 -12.74 -11.64 -21.36
N GLU A 90 -12.42 -12.87 -21.73
CA GLU A 90 -13.38 -13.96 -21.94
C GLU A 90 -13.08 -15.06 -20.93
N VAL A 91 -14.13 -15.60 -20.31
CA VAL A 91 -14.02 -16.63 -19.28
C VAL A 91 -14.95 -17.78 -19.62
N SER A 92 -14.46 -19.02 -19.59
CA SER A 92 -15.29 -20.21 -19.77
C SER A 92 -16.32 -20.35 -18.64
N ALA A 93 -17.41 -21.07 -18.90
CA ALA A 93 -18.50 -21.26 -17.95
C ALA A 93 -18.06 -21.93 -16.63
N ASP A 94 -17.00 -22.74 -16.66
CA ASP A 94 -16.40 -23.38 -15.48
C ASP A 94 -15.35 -22.50 -14.77
N GLY A 95 -15.11 -21.29 -15.28
CA GLY A 95 -14.15 -20.32 -14.71
C GLY A 95 -12.67 -20.71 -14.86
N ARG A 96 -12.35 -21.72 -15.70
CA ARG A 96 -10.98 -22.25 -15.81
C ARG A 96 -10.19 -21.72 -16.99
N GLN A 97 -10.86 -21.31 -18.08
CA GLN A 97 -10.20 -20.76 -19.26
C GLN A 97 -10.40 -19.25 -19.28
N TRP A 98 -9.29 -18.52 -19.23
CA TRP A 98 -9.26 -17.06 -19.27
C TRP A 98 -8.51 -16.61 -20.51
N ARG A 99 -9.11 -15.71 -21.30
CA ARG A 99 -8.47 -15.04 -22.43
C ARG A 99 -8.50 -13.54 -22.19
N PHE A 100 -7.34 -12.92 -22.17
CA PHE A 100 -7.17 -11.49 -21.93
C PHE A 100 -6.67 -10.81 -23.20
N THR A 101 -7.28 -9.67 -23.57
CA THR A 101 -6.82 -8.83 -24.66
C THR A 101 -6.41 -7.46 -24.11
N LEU A 102 -5.20 -7.01 -24.40
CA LEU A 102 -4.69 -5.69 -24.01
C LEU A 102 -5.31 -4.58 -24.87
N ARG A 103 -5.52 -3.40 -24.29
CA ARG A 103 -6.02 -2.23 -25.02
C ARG A 103 -4.95 -1.65 -25.96
N ASP A 104 -5.38 -0.87 -26.93
CA ASP A 104 -4.51 -0.19 -27.88
C ASP A 104 -3.74 0.97 -27.25
N GLY A 105 -2.62 1.33 -27.87
CA GLY A 105 -1.83 2.51 -27.53
C GLY A 105 -0.94 2.38 -26.31
N LEU A 106 -0.86 1.21 -25.66
CA LEU A 106 0.02 0.98 -24.53
C LEU A 106 1.49 1.00 -24.95
N ARG A 107 2.29 1.85 -24.26
CA ARG A 107 3.73 1.97 -24.49
C ARG A 107 4.50 2.00 -23.18
N PHE A 108 5.71 1.48 -23.24
CA PHE A 108 6.71 1.70 -22.19
C PHE A 108 7.39 3.07 -22.34
N HIS A 109 8.06 3.51 -21.29
CA HIS A 109 8.78 4.80 -21.24
C HIS A 109 9.93 4.92 -22.26
N ASP A 110 10.40 3.81 -22.78
CA ASP A 110 11.39 3.75 -23.88
C ASP A 110 10.76 3.78 -25.29
N GLY A 111 9.43 3.95 -25.38
CA GLY A 111 8.67 4.02 -26.62
C GLY A 111 8.24 2.67 -27.19
N ASN A 112 8.73 1.55 -26.68
CA ASN A 112 8.33 0.22 -27.13
C ASN A 112 6.86 -0.06 -26.79
N PRO A 113 6.10 -0.79 -27.64
CA PRO A 113 4.74 -1.20 -27.33
C PRO A 113 4.73 -2.21 -26.18
N VAL A 114 3.70 -2.14 -25.33
CA VAL A 114 3.42 -3.19 -24.34
C VAL A 114 2.73 -4.35 -25.04
N ARG A 115 3.21 -5.58 -24.82
CA ARG A 115 2.73 -6.80 -25.46
C ARG A 115 2.23 -7.83 -24.44
N ALA A 116 1.51 -8.80 -24.91
CA ALA A 116 1.06 -9.94 -24.10
C ALA A 116 2.23 -10.73 -23.49
N ALA A 117 3.38 -10.81 -24.17
CA ALA A 117 4.60 -11.42 -23.63
C ALA A 117 5.11 -10.71 -22.38
N ASP A 118 5.03 -9.38 -22.34
CA ASP A 118 5.41 -8.58 -21.16
C ASP A 118 4.49 -8.88 -19.98
N ALA A 119 3.18 -8.99 -20.22
CA ALA A 119 2.21 -9.35 -19.19
C ALA A 119 2.47 -10.75 -18.62
N VAL A 120 2.68 -11.74 -19.49
CA VAL A 120 2.97 -13.13 -19.08
C VAL A 120 4.28 -13.21 -18.28
N ALA A 121 5.34 -12.54 -18.72
CA ALA A 121 6.63 -12.52 -18.02
C ALA A 121 6.50 -11.83 -16.66
N SER A 122 5.77 -10.71 -16.60
CA SER A 122 5.53 -9.96 -15.35
C SER A 122 4.73 -10.80 -14.35
N ILE A 123 3.67 -11.49 -14.77
CA ILE A 123 2.89 -12.40 -13.92
C ILE A 123 3.81 -13.49 -13.36
N ARG A 124 4.66 -14.12 -14.19
CA ARG A 124 5.59 -15.17 -13.75
C ARG A 124 6.59 -14.67 -12.71
N ARG A 125 7.16 -13.46 -12.88
CA ARG A 125 8.10 -12.88 -11.92
C ARG A 125 7.41 -12.55 -10.60
N TRP A 126 6.27 -11.85 -10.65
CA TRP A 126 5.47 -11.48 -9.49
C TRP A 126 5.02 -12.70 -8.68
N ALA A 127 4.52 -13.73 -9.35
CA ALA A 127 4.01 -14.94 -8.73
C ALA A 127 5.05 -15.74 -7.93
N GLN A 128 6.34 -15.45 -8.07
CA GLN A 128 7.39 -16.06 -7.26
C GLN A 128 7.54 -15.37 -5.89
N ARG A 129 7.06 -14.16 -5.73
CA ARG A 129 7.24 -13.33 -4.52
C ARG A 129 5.95 -13.10 -3.75
N ASP A 130 4.89 -12.71 -4.42
CA ASP A 130 3.61 -12.42 -3.78
C ASP A 130 2.90 -13.70 -3.32
N VAL A 131 2.25 -13.65 -2.13
CA VAL A 131 1.58 -14.83 -1.55
C VAL A 131 0.36 -15.25 -2.39
N VAL A 132 -0.40 -14.28 -2.91
CA VAL A 132 -1.55 -14.53 -3.77
C VAL A 132 -1.10 -14.94 -5.16
N GLY A 133 0.00 -14.34 -5.63
CA GLY A 133 0.67 -14.72 -6.87
C GLY A 133 1.11 -16.18 -6.87
N ARG A 134 1.72 -16.66 -5.77
CA ARG A 134 2.07 -18.08 -5.60
C ARG A 134 0.85 -18.99 -5.60
N ALA A 135 -0.23 -18.58 -4.93
CA ALA A 135 -1.48 -19.35 -4.91
C ALA A 135 -2.11 -19.44 -6.31
N LEU A 136 -2.13 -18.33 -7.06
CA LEU A 136 -2.56 -18.30 -8.45
C LEU A 136 -1.67 -19.19 -9.34
N ALA A 137 -0.35 -19.05 -9.26
CA ALA A 137 0.60 -19.86 -10.03
C ALA A 137 0.43 -21.36 -9.76
N ALA A 138 0.16 -21.76 -8.51
CA ALA A 138 -0.12 -23.13 -8.15
C ALA A 138 -1.44 -23.65 -8.72
N ALA A 139 -2.38 -22.78 -9.09
CA ALA A 139 -3.63 -23.14 -9.73
C ALA A 139 -3.51 -23.16 -11.27
N ILE A 140 -2.55 -22.41 -11.85
CA ILE A 140 -2.33 -22.36 -13.30
C ILE A 140 -1.75 -23.69 -13.80
N GLY A 141 -2.41 -24.28 -14.82
CA GLY A 141 -1.89 -25.40 -15.59
C GLY A 141 -1.09 -24.94 -16.81
N LYS A 142 -1.58 -23.85 -17.46
CA LYS A 142 -0.97 -23.32 -18.68
C LYS A 142 -1.16 -21.81 -18.76
N MET A 143 -0.15 -21.10 -19.25
CA MET A 143 -0.23 -19.66 -19.54
C MET A 143 0.58 -19.38 -20.81
N GLU A 144 -0.10 -18.88 -21.85
CA GLU A 144 0.44 -18.73 -23.19
C GLU A 144 0.16 -17.37 -23.79
N VAL A 145 1.10 -16.90 -24.59
CA VAL A 145 0.93 -15.77 -25.51
C VAL A 145 0.28 -16.29 -26.80
N VAL A 146 -0.85 -15.70 -27.19
CA VAL A 146 -1.57 -16.05 -28.42
C VAL A 146 -1.11 -15.15 -29.58
N ASP A 147 -1.00 -13.86 -29.32
CA ASP A 147 -0.51 -12.84 -30.25
C ASP A 147 0.04 -11.63 -29.44
N ASP A 148 0.43 -10.56 -30.12
CA ASP A 148 1.03 -9.38 -29.45
C ASP A 148 0.14 -8.74 -28.36
N LYS A 149 -1.18 -8.92 -28.42
CA LYS A 149 -2.12 -8.31 -27.47
C LYS A 149 -2.86 -9.33 -26.59
N THR A 150 -2.81 -10.60 -26.97
CA THR A 150 -3.67 -11.62 -26.38
C THR A 150 -2.84 -12.69 -25.68
N PHE A 151 -3.20 -12.99 -24.44
CA PHE A 151 -2.68 -14.14 -23.72
C PHE A 151 -3.80 -14.92 -23.03
N THR A 152 -3.53 -16.16 -22.68
CA THR A 152 -4.48 -17.05 -21.99
C THR A 152 -3.90 -17.60 -20.70
N ILE A 153 -4.80 -17.84 -19.74
CA ILE A 153 -4.52 -18.58 -18.50
C ILE A 153 -5.50 -19.74 -18.43
N GLU A 154 -4.99 -20.96 -18.33
CA GLU A 154 -5.76 -22.16 -18.07
C GLU A 154 -5.48 -22.64 -16.65
N LEU A 155 -6.52 -22.80 -15.83
CA LEU A 155 -6.43 -23.25 -14.46
C LEU A 155 -6.59 -24.78 -14.37
N ALA A 156 -5.58 -25.47 -13.86
CA ALA A 156 -5.64 -26.89 -13.54
C ALA A 156 -6.48 -27.17 -12.28
N ARG A 157 -6.60 -26.16 -11.40
CA ARG A 157 -7.39 -26.22 -10.16
C ARG A 157 -8.26 -24.97 -10.03
N PRO A 158 -9.43 -25.04 -9.36
CA PRO A 158 -10.26 -23.87 -9.12
C PRO A 158 -9.51 -22.75 -8.39
N PHE A 159 -9.65 -21.52 -8.91
CA PHE A 159 -9.17 -20.29 -8.27
C PHE A 159 -10.12 -19.16 -8.65
N ALA A 160 -11.00 -18.79 -7.73
CA ALA A 160 -12.09 -17.85 -8.01
C ALA A 160 -11.65 -16.38 -8.15
N LEU A 161 -10.43 -16.05 -7.72
CA LEU A 161 -9.96 -14.69 -7.49
C LEU A 161 -8.95 -14.21 -8.54
N VAL A 162 -9.03 -14.68 -9.80
CA VAL A 162 -8.05 -14.33 -10.83
C VAL A 162 -7.92 -12.81 -11.00
N LYS A 163 -9.02 -12.10 -11.23
CA LYS A 163 -8.99 -10.63 -11.40
C LYS A 163 -8.54 -9.90 -10.13
N GLN A 164 -9.04 -10.34 -8.98
CA GLN A 164 -8.61 -9.79 -7.69
C GLN A 164 -7.10 -9.95 -7.47
N ALA A 165 -6.55 -11.13 -7.78
CA ALA A 165 -5.11 -11.39 -7.69
C ALA A 165 -4.29 -10.45 -8.58
N LEU A 166 -4.73 -10.25 -9.84
CA LEU A 166 -4.06 -9.38 -10.81
C LEU A 166 -4.22 -7.88 -10.52
N ALA A 167 -5.17 -7.48 -9.65
CA ALA A 167 -5.48 -6.09 -9.32
C ALA A 167 -4.86 -5.62 -7.98
N ARG A 168 -4.33 -6.55 -7.16
CA ARG A 168 -3.98 -6.26 -5.76
C ARG A 168 -2.86 -5.23 -5.62
N PRO A 169 -3.03 -4.22 -4.74
CA PRO A 169 -2.01 -3.22 -4.43
C PRO A 169 -1.14 -3.63 -3.23
N THR A 170 -0.81 -4.91 -3.07
CA THR A 170 0.03 -5.42 -1.98
C THR A 170 1.44 -4.85 -2.00
N ALA A 171 2.25 -5.21 -0.99
CA ALA A 171 3.66 -4.83 -0.95
C ALA A 171 4.41 -5.24 -2.23
N SER A 172 4.06 -6.39 -2.82
CA SER A 172 4.57 -6.86 -4.13
C SER A 172 3.42 -6.85 -5.15
N ALA A 173 2.91 -5.68 -5.52
CA ALA A 173 1.85 -5.55 -6.52
C ALA A 173 2.33 -6.02 -7.89
N LEU A 174 1.39 -6.56 -8.69
CA LEU A 174 1.68 -6.91 -10.08
C LEU A 174 1.78 -5.64 -10.92
N PHE A 175 2.99 -5.32 -11.37
CA PHE A 175 3.29 -4.27 -12.32
C PHE A 175 3.77 -4.87 -13.63
N ILE A 176 3.32 -4.30 -14.76
CA ILE A 176 3.71 -4.79 -16.09
C ILE A 176 5.01 -4.13 -16.51
N MET A 177 6.01 -4.95 -16.76
CA MET A 177 7.38 -4.59 -17.13
C MET A 177 7.71 -5.18 -18.52
N PRO A 178 8.65 -4.61 -19.26
CA PRO A 178 9.18 -5.27 -20.48
C PRO A 178 9.62 -6.69 -20.17
N GLU A 179 9.35 -7.63 -21.07
CA GLU A 179 9.70 -9.06 -20.89
C GLU A 179 11.17 -9.23 -20.49
N SER A 180 12.09 -8.51 -21.13
CA SER A 180 13.52 -8.53 -20.82
C SER A 180 13.85 -8.10 -19.38
N VAL A 181 13.07 -7.17 -18.82
CA VAL A 181 13.18 -6.72 -17.42
C VAL A 181 12.53 -7.72 -16.48
N ALA A 182 11.36 -8.24 -16.86
CA ALA A 182 10.62 -9.22 -16.07
C ALA A 182 11.30 -10.60 -15.98
N GLN A 183 12.27 -10.90 -16.84
CA GLN A 183 13.12 -12.09 -16.77
C GLN A 183 14.20 -11.99 -15.68
N THR A 184 14.45 -10.81 -15.11
CA THR A 184 15.36 -10.67 -13.96
C THR A 184 14.88 -11.53 -12.80
N PRO A 185 15.74 -12.36 -12.19
CA PRO A 185 15.36 -13.16 -11.03
C PRO A 185 14.70 -12.30 -9.94
N PRO A 186 13.62 -12.77 -9.30
CA PRO A 186 12.87 -11.95 -8.33
C PRO A 186 13.64 -11.70 -7.02
N THR A 187 14.81 -12.31 -6.86
CA THR A 187 15.76 -12.07 -5.76
C THR A 187 16.81 -11.02 -6.10
N GLU A 188 16.91 -10.63 -7.37
CA GLU A 188 17.84 -9.62 -7.86
C GLU A 188 17.12 -8.29 -8.08
N GLN A 189 17.78 -7.19 -7.65
CA GLN A 189 17.25 -5.83 -7.79
C GLN A 189 17.36 -5.34 -9.23
N LEU A 190 16.30 -4.73 -9.73
CA LEU A 190 16.33 -4.02 -11.01
C LEU A 190 17.29 -2.83 -10.92
N THR A 191 18.13 -2.68 -11.93
CA THR A 191 19.04 -1.55 -12.04
C THR A 191 18.51 -0.44 -12.95
N ASN A 192 17.61 -0.76 -13.86
CA ASN A 192 17.00 0.19 -14.80
C ASN A 192 15.50 -0.12 -14.95
N PRO A 193 14.62 0.51 -14.16
CA PRO A 193 13.19 0.32 -14.25
C PRO A 193 12.66 1.03 -15.50
N VAL A 194 12.03 0.28 -16.40
CA VAL A 194 11.30 0.81 -17.56
C VAL A 194 9.82 0.60 -17.29
N GLY A 195 9.11 1.67 -17.02
CA GLY A 195 7.68 1.66 -16.71
C GLY A 195 6.79 1.92 -17.91
N SER A 196 5.48 1.93 -17.68
CA SER A 196 4.42 2.24 -18.66
C SER A 196 3.37 3.18 -18.08
N GLY A 197 3.63 3.74 -16.91
CA GLY A 197 2.70 4.56 -16.13
C GLY A 197 2.73 6.06 -16.50
N PRO A 198 1.96 6.88 -15.76
CA PRO A 198 1.78 8.30 -16.04
C PRO A 198 3.02 9.17 -15.74
N PHE A 199 4.00 8.64 -15.00
CA PHE A 199 5.24 9.36 -14.69
C PHE A 199 6.47 8.52 -15.04
N ILE A 200 7.53 9.20 -15.48
CA ILE A 200 8.84 8.63 -15.85
C ILE A 200 9.83 8.91 -14.72
N PHE A 201 10.46 7.88 -14.19
CA PHE A 201 11.49 8.01 -13.15
C PHE A 201 12.79 8.60 -13.73
N ARG A 202 13.28 9.66 -13.08
CA ARG A 202 14.52 10.35 -13.46
C ARG A 202 15.67 9.83 -12.61
N ARG A 203 16.22 8.67 -13.02
CA ARG A 203 17.28 7.99 -12.28
C ARG A 203 18.53 8.86 -12.06
N ASP A 204 18.86 9.71 -13.02
CA ASP A 204 19.96 10.68 -12.95
C ASP A 204 19.80 11.70 -11.81
N GLN A 205 18.56 11.90 -11.34
CA GLN A 205 18.19 12.83 -10.27
C GLN A 205 17.78 12.12 -8.98
N TRP A 206 17.96 10.81 -8.89
CA TRP A 206 17.70 10.05 -7.67
C TRP A 206 18.93 10.01 -6.77
N ARG A 207 18.73 10.37 -5.50
CA ARG A 207 19.74 10.29 -4.42
C ARG A 207 19.05 9.76 -3.17
N VAL A 208 19.45 8.57 -2.73
CA VAL A 208 18.94 7.98 -1.48
C VAL A 208 19.29 8.91 -0.31
N GLY A 209 18.31 9.18 0.55
CA GLY A 209 18.45 10.13 1.67
C GLY A 209 18.26 11.60 1.30
N ASP A 210 18.01 11.91 0.02
CA ASP A 210 17.73 13.28 -0.46
C ASP A 210 16.40 13.32 -1.22
N ARG A 211 16.38 12.81 -2.46
CA ARG A 211 15.17 12.85 -3.29
C ARG A 211 15.11 11.79 -4.39
N ALA A 212 13.88 11.52 -4.83
CA ALA A 212 13.58 10.83 -6.08
C ALA A 212 12.68 11.71 -6.97
N VAL A 213 12.97 11.74 -8.27
CA VAL A 213 12.32 12.66 -9.21
C VAL A 213 11.59 11.90 -10.30
N TYR A 214 10.40 12.39 -10.65
CA TYR A 214 9.54 11.83 -11.69
C TYR A 214 9.03 12.95 -12.58
N ALA A 215 9.14 12.76 -13.89
CA ALA A 215 8.58 13.67 -14.89
C ALA A 215 7.26 13.10 -15.44
N ARG A 216 6.34 13.96 -15.87
CA ARG A 216 5.13 13.54 -16.60
C ARG A 216 5.52 12.71 -17.81
N ASN A 217 4.80 11.61 -18.06
CA ASN A 217 4.88 10.86 -19.30
C ASN A 217 3.92 11.45 -20.34
N PRO A 218 4.41 12.15 -21.38
CA PRO A 218 3.55 12.77 -22.38
C PRO A 218 2.85 11.74 -23.28
N ASP A 219 3.42 10.53 -23.39
CA ASP A 219 2.91 9.46 -24.26
C ASP A 219 1.98 8.49 -23.52
N TYR A 220 1.71 8.75 -22.23
CA TYR A 220 0.79 7.91 -21.48
C TYR A 220 -0.65 8.07 -21.97
N VAL A 221 -1.28 6.96 -22.33
CA VAL A 221 -2.70 6.92 -22.75
C VAL A 221 -3.55 6.48 -21.57
N PRO A 222 -4.20 7.39 -20.84
CA PRO A 222 -5.07 7.03 -19.74
C PRO A 222 -6.34 6.29 -20.21
N ARG A 223 -7.04 5.61 -19.32
CA ARG A 223 -8.40 5.14 -19.60
C ARG A 223 -9.36 6.32 -19.72
N ALA A 224 -10.43 6.13 -20.49
CA ALA A 224 -11.48 7.15 -20.65
C ALA A 224 -12.40 7.25 -19.42
N GLU A 225 -12.53 6.16 -18.67
CA GLU A 225 -13.36 6.13 -17.47
C GLU A 225 -12.78 7.06 -16.38
N PRO A 226 -13.62 7.74 -15.60
CA PRO A 226 -13.16 8.54 -14.48
C PRO A 226 -12.29 7.73 -13.51
N ALA A 227 -11.31 8.39 -12.91
CA ALA A 227 -10.48 7.74 -11.90
C ALA A 227 -11.32 7.42 -10.66
N ASP A 228 -11.28 6.15 -10.22
CA ASP A 228 -11.97 5.64 -9.04
C ASP A 228 -11.04 4.67 -8.27
N GLY A 229 -10.72 4.99 -7.03
CA GLY A 229 -9.70 4.29 -6.26
C GLY A 229 -8.35 4.29 -7.00
N LEU A 230 -7.82 3.11 -7.28
CA LEU A 230 -6.60 2.90 -8.07
C LEU A 230 -6.87 2.68 -9.56
N ALA A 231 -8.14 2.58 -9.96
CA ALA A 231 -8.59 2.30 -11.31
C ALA A 231 -8.97 3.56 -12.10
N GLY A 232 -9.26 3.37 -13.42
CA GLY A 232 -9.71 4.43 -14.32
C GLY A 232 -8.59 5.30 -14.87
N GLY A 233 -8.91 6.54 -15.23
CA GLY A 233 -8.01 7.47 -15.89
C GLY A 233 -6.93 8.01 -14.95
N LYS A 234 -5.69 7.55 -15.11
CA LYS A 234 -4.51 8.02 -14.35
C LYS A 234 -3.89 9.24 -15.05
N ILE A 235 -4.50 10.41 -14.87
CA ILE A 235 -4.07 11.64 -15.55
C ILE A 235 -3.00 12.35 -14.70
N ALA A 236 -1.80 12.58 -15.24
CA ALA A 236 -0.78 13.40 -14.60
C ALA A 236 -1.21 14.88 -14.59
N GLY A 237 -1.62 15.39 -13.42
CA GLY A 237 -2.07 16.78 -13.26
C GLY A 237 -0.95 17.78 -12.97
N VAL A 238 0.30 17.31 -12.78
CA VAL A 238 1.53 18.09 -12.61
C VAL A 238 2.60 17.61 -13.56
N ASP A 239 3.61 18.45 -13.85
CA ASP A 239 4.68 18.11 -14.80
C ASP A 239 5.79 17.29 -14.14
N ARG A 240 5.93 17.48 -12.82
CA ARG A 240 7.02 16.89 -12.05
C ARG A 240 6.56 16.51 -10.65
N ILE A 241 7.08 15.39 -10.13
CA ILE A 241 6.98 15.01 -8.72
C ILE A 241 8.39 14.89 -8.15
N GLU A 242 8.62 15.49 -6.99
CA GLU A 242 9.84 15.34 -6.21
C GLU A 242 9.45 14.68 -4.88
N TRP A 243 9.88 13.45 -4.70
CA TRP A 243 9.75 12.72 -3.44
C TRP A 243 10.96 13.04 -2.57
N MET A 244 10.74 13.89 -1.57
CA MET A 244 11.77 14.42 -0.69
C MET A 244 11.96 13.53 0.55
N SER A 245 13.20 13.41 0.99
CA SER A 245 13.54 12.78 2.28
C SER A 245 13.74 13.87 3.34
N ILE A 246 12.83 14.00 4.28
CA ILE A 246 12.92 14.93 5.41
C ILE A 246 12.65 14.14 6.70
N PRO A 247 13.68 13.56 7.33
CA PRO A 247 13.52 12.70 8.50
C PRO A 247 13.04 13.41 9.76
N ASP A 248 13.40 14.68 9.94
CA ASP A 248 13.00 15.45 11.12
C ASP A 248 11.59 16.02 10.96
N PRO A 249 10.64 15.66 11.86
CA PRO A 249 9.25 16.08 11.73
C PRO A 249 9.02 17.58 11.88
N ALA A 250 9.83 18.29 12.68
CA ALA A 250 9.70 19.74 12.85
C ALA A 250 10.14 20.46 11.56
N THR A 251 11.19 19.97 10.92
CA THR A 251 11.65 20.46 9.62
C THR A 251 10.60 20.19 8.54
N ALA A 252 9.99 18.99 8.50
CA ALA A 252 8.92 18.67 7.55
C ALA A 252 7.69 19.57 7.73
N MET A 253 7.30 19.85 8.99
CA MET A 253 6.21 20.78 9.30
C MET A 253 6.53 22.21 8.84
N GLY A 254 7.76 22.69 9.07
CA GLY A 254 8.24 23.99 8.60
C GLY A 254 8.21 24.09 7.07
N ALA A 255 8.73 23.08 6.37
CA ALA A 255 8.74 22.98 4.91
C ALA A 255 7.32 22.95 4.31
N LEU A 256 6.37 22.26 4.95
CA LEU A 256 4.96 22.27 4.54
C LEU A 256 4.32 23.65 4.73
N SER A 257 4.60 24.31 5.85
CA SER A 257 4.10 25.65 6.16
C SER A 257 4.62 26.71 5.19
N SER A 258 5.93 26.66 4.83
CA SER A 258 6.56 27.59 3.89
C SER A 258 6.21 27.31 2.41
N GLY A 259 5.76 26.09 2.09
CA GLY A 259 5.49 25.64 0.72
C GLY A 259 6.71 25.06 0.01
N GLU A 260 7.76 24.72 0.73
CA GLU A 260 8.88 23.93 0.23
C GLU A 260 8.47 22.49 -0.10
N ILE A 261 7.50 21.94 0.64
CA ILE A 261 6.79 20.70 0.30
C ILE A 261 5.29 20.97 0.21
N ASP A 262 4.58 20.12 -0.51
CA ASP A 262 3.14 20.25 -0.79
C ASP A 262 2.31 19.19 -0.05
N PHE A 263 2.90 18.02 0.22
CA PHE A 263 2.22 16.86 0.78
C PHE A 263 3.14 16.11 1.75
N TRP A 264 2.59 15.72 2.91
CA TRP A 264 3.25 14.91 3.93
C TRP A 264 2.33 13.76 4.33
N GLU A 265 2.71 12.51 4.00
CA GLU A 265 1.87 11.31 4.13
C GLU A 265 1.48 11.00 5.57
N LEU A 266 2.44 11.07 6.51
CA LEU A 266 2.24 10.57 7.87
C LEU A 266 2.92 11.48 8.89
N PRO A 267 2.35 12.65 9.21
CA PRO A 267 2.84 13.47 10.32
C PRO A 267 2.63 12.76 11.65
N PRO A 268 3.57 12.88 12.61
CA PRO A 268 3.41 12.37 13.97
C PRO A 268 2.18 12.95 14.67
N ALA A 269 1.56 12.15 15.54
CA ALA A 269 0.29 12.48 16.21
C ALA A 269 0.38 13.77 17.06
N ASP A 270 1.51 14.02 17.69
CA ASP A 270 1.78 15.21 18.51
C ASP A 270 1.83 16.51 17.70
N LEU A 271 2.11 16.45 16.39
CA LEU A 271 2.12 17.61 15.50
C LEU A 271 0.75 17.91 14.88
N ILE A 272 -0.19 16.97 14.91
CA ILE A 272 -1.54 17.11 14.30
C ILE A 272 -2.24 18.40 14.78
N PRO A 273 -2.32 18.72 16.10
CA PRO A 273 -2.99 19.93 16.54
C PRO A 273 -2.33 21.22 16.04
N SER A 274 -1.05 21.20 15.72
CA SER A 274 -0.33 22.35 15.15
C SER A 274 -0.61 22.51 13.67
N LEU A 275 -0.63 21.40 12.92
CA LEU A 275 -0.94 21.37 11.50
C LEU A 275 -2.39 21.81 11.22
N GLU A 276 -3.35 21.41 12.05
CA GLU A 276 -4.77 21.81 11.93
C GLU A 276 -5.01 23.31 12.11
N ARG A 277 -4.14 23.99 12.87
CA ARG A 277 -4.21 25.45 13.05
C ARG A 277 -3.64 26.25 11.87
N MET A 278 -2.92 25.62 10.95
CA MET A 278 -2.32 26.29 9.79
C MET A 278 -3.38 26.55 8.71
N ARG A 279 -3.58 27.83 8.32
CA ARG A 279 -4.58 28.20 7.33
C ARG A 279 -4.32 27.71 5.92
N ASN A 280 -3.06 27.44 5.59
CA ASN A 280 -2.61 27.00 4.27
C ASN A 280 -2.37 25.48 4.20
N VAL A 281 -2.73 24.75 5.25
CA VAL A 281 -2.62 23.28 5.35
C VAL A 281 -4.00 22.68 5.59
N ARG A 282 -4.26 21.55 4.97
CA ARG A 282 -5.42 20.68 5.23
C ARG A 282 -4.93 19.33 5.69
N MET A 283 -5.72 18.68 6.52
CA MET A 283 -5.52 17.29 6.91
C MET A 283 -6.70 16.43 6.46
N ALA A 284 -6.41 15.24 5.95
CA ALA A 284 -7.45 14.26 5.62
C ALA A 284 -6.90 12.84 5.73
N ALA A 285 -7.78 11.90 6.09
CA ALA A 285 -7.48 10.49 5.98
C ALA A 285 -7.43 10.11 4.49
N ILE A 286 -6.25 9.70 4.03
CA ILE A 286 -6.05 9.26 2.64
C ILE A 286 -6.27 7.77 2.48
N ASP A 287 -6.12 6.96 3.53
CA ASP A 287 -6.53 5.56 3.56
C ASP A 287 -7.89 5.45 4.26
N PRO A 288 -8.98 5.11 3.52
CA PRO A 288 -10.33 5.06 4.08
C PRO A 288 -10.53 3.92 5.08
N VAL A 289 -9.71 2.86 5.01
CA VAL A 289 -9.77 1.70 5.91
C VAL A 289 -8.80 1.87 7.08
N GLY A 290 -7.57 2.28 6.79
CA GLY A 290 -6.55 2.55 7.78
C GLY A 290 -5.79 1.30 8.24
N SER A 291 -5.36 1.34 9.50
CA SER A 291 -4.51 0.34 10.13
C SER A 291 -5.19 -0.29 11.35
N GLN A 292 -4.78 -1.51 11.69
CA GLN A 292 -5.27 -2.24 12.86
C GLN A 292 -4.10 -2.60 13.77
N VAL A 293 -4.29 -2.38 15.08
CA VAL A 293 -3.38 -2.85 16.12
C VAL A 293 -3.64 -4.34 16.34
N TRP A 294 -2.60 -5.15 16.29
CA TRP A 294 -2.67 -6.60 16.48
C TRP A 294 -1.85 -7.04 17.69
N LEU A 295 -2.47 -7.73 18.61
CA LEU A 295 -1.77 -8.47 19.66
C LEU A 295 -1.38 -9.84 19.09
N ARG A 296 -0.09 -10.09 18.95
CA ARG A 296 0.45 -11.39 18.53
C ARG A 296 0.79 -12.24 19.74
N ILE A 297 0.42 -13.52 19.68
CA ILE A 297 0.52 -14.48 20.78
C ILE A 297 1.42 -15.63 20.33
N ASN A 298 2.41 -16.00 21.14
CA ASN A 298 3.20 -17.20 20.95
C ASN A 298 2.44 -18.42 21.46
N GLN A 299 1.85 -19.17 20.54
CA GLN A 299 1.03 -20.35 20.87
C GLN A 299 1.83 -21.60 21.19
N GLN A 300 3.14 -21.56 21.07
CA GLN A 300 4.04 -22.68 21.44
C GLN A 300 4.49 -22.59 22.90
N GLN A 301 4.30 -21.44 23.56
CA GLN A 301 4.76 -21.20 24.92
C GLN A 301 3.61 -21.16 25.92
N PRO A 302 3.76 -21.81 27.11
CA PRO A 302 2.80 -21.63 28.20
C PRO A 302 2.74 -20.17 28.65
N PRO A 303 1.57 -19.64 29.07
CA PRO A 303 0.27 -20.36 29.18
C PRO A 303 -0.52 -20.39 27.85
N PHE A 304 -0.03 -19.75 26.79
CA PHE A 304 -0.80 -19.49 25.56
C PHE A 304 -0.83 -20.66 24.57
N ASN A 305 -0.21 -21.79 24.90
CA ASN A 305 -0.50 -23.06 24.24
C ASN A 305 -1.92 -23.58 24.57
N ASP A 306 -2.53 -23.11 25.69
CA ASP A 306 -3.93 -23.35 26.01
C ASP A 306 -4.84 -22.26 25.39
N PRO A 307 -5.86 -22.62 24.59
CA PRO A 307 -6.78 -21.65 24.00
C PRO A 307 -7.54 -20.81 25.02
N ARG A 308 -7.83 -21.36 26.23
CA ARG A 308 -8.52 -20.61 27.29
C ARG A 308 -7.70 -19.44 27.81
N ALA A 309 -6.38 -19.58 27.89
CA ALA A 309 -5.49 -18.49 28.24
C ALA A 309 -5.49 -17.38 27.18
N ARG A 310 -5.55 -17.74 25.89
CA ARG A 310 -5.69 -16.76 24.81
C ARG A 310 -7.05 -16.05 24.84
N GLN A 311 -8.13 -16.79 25.09
CA GLN A 311 -9.47 -16.22 25.26
C GLN A 311 -9.53 -15.26 26.46
N ALA A 312 -8.82 -15.55 27.55
CA ALA A 312 -8.73 -14.64 28.69
C ALA A 312 -8.19 -13.26 28.29
N LEU A 313 -7.17 -13.20 27.42
CA LEU A 313 -6.63 -11.93 26.91
C LEU A 313 -7.67 -11.16 26.09
N LEU A 314 -8.43 -11.85 25.22
CA LEU A 314 -9.49 -11.21 24.42
C LEU A 314 -10.50 -10.48 25.31
N HIS A 315 -10.93 -11.11 26.41
CA HIS A 315 -11.89 -10.53 27.35
C HIS A 315 -11.35 -9.34 28.17
N ALA A 316 -10.03 -9.11 28.17
CA ALA A 316 -9.43 -7.97 28.87
C ALA A 316 -9.22 -6.73 27.99
N ILE A 317 -9.35 -6.84 26.67
CA ILE A 317 -9.01 -5.76 25.75
C ILE A 317 -10.16 -4.77 25.60
N ASN A 318 -9.87 -3.49 25.86
CA ASN A 318 -10.68 -2.36 25.46
C ASN A 318 -9.99 -1.64 24.28
N GLN A 319 -10.55 -1.76 23.08
CA GLN A 319 -9.96 -1.15 21.87
C GLN A 319 -9.87 0.38 21.97
N ARG A 320 -10.82 1.04 22.65
CA ARG A 320 -10.81 2.49 22.84
C ARG A 320 -9.59 2.92 23.66
N ASP A 321 -9.35 2.27 24.80
CA ASP A 321 -8.22 2.61 25.69
C ASP A 321 -6.88 2.44 24.97
N VAL A 322 -6.76 1.39 24.14
CA VAL A 322 -5.56 1.15 23.31
C VAL A 322 -5.33 2.29 22.30
N LEU A 323 -6.39 2.72 21.61
CA LEU A 323 -6.30 3.76 20.60
C LEU A 323 -6.14 5.16 21.20
N ASP A 324 -6.79 5.44 22.34
CA ASP A 324 -6.65 6.71 23.06
C ASP A 324 -5.21 6.89 23.56
N ALA A 325 -4.60 5.85 24.13
CA ALA A 325 -3.19 5.87 24.52
C ALA A 325 -2.24 6.06 23.32
N ALA A 326 -2.58 5.53 22.16
CA ALA A 326 -1.84 5.74 20.92
C ALA A 326 -2.07 7.14 20.29
N GLY A 327 -2.78 8.05 20.97
CA GLY A 327 -3.04 9.41 20.49
C GLY A 327 -4.02 9.48 19.31
N VAL A 328 -4.79 8.41 19.06
CA VAL A 328 -5.77 8.37 17.98
C VAL A 328 -7.00 9.20 18.38
N THR A 329 -7.32 10.20 17.57
CA THR A 329 -8.49 11.05 17.83
C THR A 329 -9.79 10.30 17.63
N ALA A 330 -10.90 10.82 18.18
CA ALA A 330 -12.22 10.20 17.98
C ALA A 330 -12.64 10.14 16.51
N GLU A 331 -12.21 11.11 15.69
CA GLU A 331 -12.48 11.17 14.25
C GLU A 331 -11.73 10.06 13.48
N ASP A 332 -10.50 9.77 13.89
CA ASP A 332 -9.63 8.79 13.22
C ASP A 332 -9.86 7.36 13.71
N ARG A 333 -10.50 7.20 14.85
CA ARG A 333 -10.80 5.89 15.43
C ARG A 333 -11.95 5.21 14.71
N VAL A 334 -11.81 3.92 14.43
CA VAL A 334 -12.93 3.06 14.06
C VAL A 334 -13.49 2.44 15.35
N GLU A 335 -14.68 2.88 15.71
CA GLU A 335 -15.31 2.42 16.95
C GLU A 335 -15.61 0.91 16.89
N ARG A 336 -15.04 0.16 17.83
CA ARG A 336 -15.28 -1.26 18.08
C ARG A 336 -15.20 -2.13 16.82
N CYS A 337 -14.00 -2.26 16.27
CA CYS A 337 -13.77 -3.14 15.13
C CYS A 337 -13.33 -4.54 15.56
N ASN A 338 -14.26 -5.51 15.46
CA ASN A 338 -13.98 -6.91 15.77
C ASN A 338 -13.64 -7.75 14.54
N ALA A 339 -13.65 -7.17 13.34
CA ALA A 339 -13.37 -7.90 12.11
C ALA A 339 -11.87 -8.17 11.94
N PHE A 340 -11.50 -9.44 11.71
CA PHE A 340 -10.14 -9.81 11.29
C PHE A 340 -9.78 -9.20 9.92
N PHE A 341 -10.80 -8.98 9.06
CA PHE A 341 -10.63 -8.44 7.70
C PHE A 341 -10.90 -6.94 7.60
N TYR A 342 -10.77 -6.22 8.70
CA TYR A 342 -10.99 -4.78 8.84
C TYR A 342 -12.45 -4.32 8.69
N CYS A 343 -12.83 -3.38 9.52
CA CYS A 343 -14.09 -2.69 9.41
C CYS A 343 -14.06 -1.66 8.26
N GLY A 344 -15.18 -1.50 7.57
CA GLY A 344 -15.26 -0.68 6.38
C GLY A 344 -14.83 -1.38 5.08
N THR A 345 -14.57 -2.70 5.13
CA THR A 345 -14.30 -3.52 3.93
C THR A 345 -15.50 -4.41 3.57
N PRO A 346 -15.59 -4.91 2.33
CA PRO A 346 -16.62 -5.88 1.95
C PRO A 346 -16.60 -7.19 2.75
N LEU A 347 -15.47 -7.53 3.38
CA LEU A 347 -15.29 -8.74 4.17
C LEU A 347 -15.52 -8.52 5.67
N GLN A 348 -15.90 -7.32 6.09
CA GLN A 348 -16.25 -7.05 7.49
C GLN A 348 -17.35 -8.00 7.97
N THR A 349 -17.16 -8.58 9.15
CA THR A 349 -18.16 -9.40 9.84
C THR A 349 -17.91 -9.38 11.34
N ASP A 350 -18.96 -9.57 12.14
CA ASP A 350 -18.90 -9.74 13.60
C ASP A 350 -19.14 -11.21 14.02
N ALA A 351 -19.11 -12.13 13.07
CA ALA A 351 -19.33 -13.54 13.34
C ALA A 351 -18.35 -14.07 14.42
N GLY A 352 -18.87 -14.76 15.41
CA GLY A 352 -18.11 -15.30 16.54
C GLY A 352 -17.98 -14.37 17.75
N VAL A 353 -18.28 -13.09 17.60
CA VAL A 353 -18.29 -12.10 18.70
C VAL A 353 -19.58 -11.28 18.77
N GLU A 354 -20.56 -11.61 17.96
CA GLU A 354 -21.84 -10.88 17.86
C GLU A 354 -22.61 -10.79 19.18
N ARG A 355 -22.31 -11.68 20.14
CA ARG A 355 -22.93 -11.74 21.47
C ARG A 355 -21.94 -11.47 22.60
N MET A 356 -20.69 -11.12 22.29
CA MET A 356 -19.68 -10.82 23.29
C MET A 356 -19.76 -9.36 23.72
N GLU A 357 -19.84 -9.13 25.02
CA GLU A 357 -19.57 -7.83 25.62
C GLU A 357 -18.09 -7.77 25.98
N LEU A 358 -17.36 -6.88 25.34
CA LEU A 358 -15.92 -6.68 25.56
C LEU A 358 -15.65 -5.23 25.99
N PRO A 359 -14.84 -5.00 27.04
CA PRO A 359 -14.16 -6.00 27.87
C PRO A 359 -15.08 -6.66 28.90
N ASP A 360 -14.80 -7.95 29.26
CA ASP A 360 -15.37 -8.66 30.38
C ASP A 360 -14.26 -9.25 31.26
N LEU A 361 -13.78 -8.46 32.21
CA LEU A 361 -12.67 -8.85 33.10
C LEU A 361 -12.97 -10.05 33.97
N GLN A 362 -14.25 -10.30 34.31
CA GLN A 362 -14.62 -11.45 35.14
C GLN A 362 -14.54 -12.75 34.33
N ALA A 363 -15.01 -12.73 33.07
CA ALA A 363 -14.85 -13.86 32.16
C ALA A 363 -13.35 -14.11 31.90
N GLY A 364 -12.56 -13.06 31.68
CA GLY A 364 -11.11 -13.15 31.50
C GLY A 364 -10.42 -13.84 32.68
N ARG A 365 -10.71 -13.43 33.95
CA ARG A 365 -10.18 -14.08 35.17
C ARG A 365 -10.57 -15.55 35.26
N ASN A 366 -11.81 -15.86 34.91
CA ASN A 366 -12.32 -17.24 34.99
C ASN A 366 -11.60 -18.14 33.97
N LEU A 367 -11.46 -17.70 32.73
CA LEU A 367 -10.77 -18.43 31.67
C LEU A 367 -9.30 -18.64 31.99
N LEU A 368 -8.62 -17.61 32.52
CA LEU A 368 -7.21 -17.70 32.89
C LEU A 368 -7.01 -18.76 34.00
N ARG A 369 -7.88 -18.80 35.01
CA ARG A 369 -7.84 -19.86 36.04
C ARG A 369 -8.11 -21.25 35.46
N GLN A 370 -9.10 -21.39 34.58
CA GLN A 370 -9.43 -22.64 33.90
C GLN A 370 -8.30 -23.16 33.00
N SER A 371 -7.45 -22.30 32.49
CA SER A 371 -6.27 -22.69 31.71
C SER A 371 -5.16 -23.32 32.56
N GLY A 372 -5.27 -23.26 33.88
CA GLY A 372 -4.24 -23.75 34.80
C GLY A 372 -3.03 -22.83 34.91
N TYR A 373 -3.19 -21.54 34.58
CA TYR A 373 -2.11 -20.56 34.72
C TYR A 373 -1.60 -20.47 36.16
N ASP A 374 -0.30 -20.62 36.35
CA ASP A 374 0.36 -20.77 37.64
C ASP A 374 1.06 -19.48 38.15
N GLY A 375 0.84 -18.35 37.48
CA GLY A 375 1.47 -17.06 37.83
C GLY A 375 2.88 -16.87 37.30
N ARG A 376 3.38 -17.77 36.41
CA ARG A 376 4.67 -17.58 35.74
C ARG A 376 4.73 -16.26 34.98
N PRO A 377 5.93 -15.64 34.87
CA PRO A 377 6.07 -14.43 34.08
C PRO A 377 5.68 -14.65 32.61
N VAL A 378 4.88 -13.69 32.07
CA VAL A 378 4.50 -13.60 30.67
C VAL A 378 5.33 -12.49 30.04
N VAL A 379 6.32 -12.87 29.22
CA VAL A 379 7.19 -11.91 28.53
C VAL A 379 6.45 -11.23 27.41
N PHE A 380 6.23 -9.92 27.58
CA PHE A 380 5.59 -9.05 26.60
C PHE A 380 6.66 -8.14 25.97
N LEU A 381 7.01 -8.41 24.70
CA LEU A 381 8.00 -7.60 23.99
C LEU A 381 7.40 -6.24 23.59
N ASP A 382 8.14 -5.17 23.88
CA ASP A 382 7.76 -3.79 23.65
C ASP A 382 8.77 -3.09 22.74
N ALA A 383 8.29 -2.37 21.71
CA ALA A 383 9.10 -1.58 20.78
C ALA A 383 8.96 -0.09 21.12
N ALA A 384 9.87 0.44 21.95
CA ALA A 384 9.79 1.81 22.47
C ALA A 384 9.99 2.89 21.38
N ASP A 385 10.60 2.55 20.27
CA ASP A 385 10.83 3.45 19.12
C ASP A 385 9.62 3.53 18.17
N LEU A 386 8.57 2.70 18.38
CA LEU A 386 7.31 2.76 17.64
C LEU A 386 6.17 3.22 18.55
N TYR A 387 5.84 4.51 18.50
CA TYR A 387 4.90 5.16 19.41
C TYR A 387 3.59 4.37 19.60
N THR A 388 2.88 4.02 18.51
CA THR A 388 1.60 3.29 18.58
C THR A 388 1.77 1.91 19.21
N ASN A 389 2.85 1.18 18.89
CA ASN A 389 3.11 -0.15 19.43
C ASN A 389 3.41 -0.07 20.93
N HIS A 390 4.25 0.88 21.33
CA HIS A 390 4.63 1.11 22.73
C HIS A 390 3.42 1.47 23.59
N ALA A 391 2.65 2.48 23.16
CA ALA A 391 1.42 2.89 23.88
C ALA A 391 0.41 1.75 24.02
N ALA A 392 0.17 0.98 22.97
CA ALA A 392 -0.70 -0.19 23.00
C ALA A 392 -0.15 -1.27 23.95
N THR A 393 1.16 -1.52 23.95
CA THR A 393 1.79 -2.51 24.86
C THR A 393 1.60 -2.12 26.32
N LEU A 394 1.76 -0.84 26.68
CA LEU A 394 1.54 -0.34 28.04
C LEU A 394 0.10 -0.59 28.51
N VAL A 395 -0.90 -0.17 27.72
CA VAL A 395 -2.32 -0.34 28.07
C VAL A 395 -2.71 -1.81 28.16
N LEU A 396 -2.29 -2.63 27.21
CA LEU A 396 -2.57 -4.07 27.21
C LEU A 396 -1.89 -4.77 28.39
N SER A 397 -0.69 -4.34 28.79
CA SER A 397 -0.01 -4.86 29.98
C SER A 397 -0.86 -4.65 31.25
N GLU A 398 -1.41 -3.46 31.45
CA GLU A 398 -2.28 -3.18 32.59
C GLU A 398 -3.61 -3.96 32.52
N ALA A 399 -4.21 -4.03 31.32
CA ALA A 399 -5.42 -4.82 31.10
C ALA A 399 -5.21 -6.31 31.47
N PHE A 400 -4.06 -6.89 31.10
CA PHE A 400 -3.74 -8.28 31.41
C PHE A 400 -3.40 -8.49 32.90
N ARG A 401 -2.71 -7.54 33.53
CA ARG A 401 -2.51 -7.57 34.99
C ARG A 401 -3.84 -7.54 35.76
N SER A 402 -4.83 -6.78 35.27
CA SER A 402 -6.15 -6.68 35.90
C SER A 402 -6.93 -8.01 35.97
N ILE A 403 -6.63 -8.94 35.06
CA ILE A 403 -7.19 -10.30 35.06
C ILE A 403 -6.30 -11.34 35.75
N GLY A 404 -5.13 -10.94 36.24
CA GLY A 404 -4.20 -11.79 37.00
C GLY A 404 -3.02 -12.33 36.24
N VAL A 405 -2.72 -11.81 35.02
CA VAL A 405 -1.50 -12.16 34.28
C VAL A 405 -0.30 -11.45 34.90
N ASN A 406 0.77 -12.19 35.21
CA ASN A 406 2.05 -11.65 35.68
C ASN A 406 2.88 -11.17 34.47
N VAL A 407 2.61 -9.94 34.00
CA VAL A 407 3.27 -9.39 32.80
C VAL A 407 4.68 -8.90 33.12
N ASP A 408 5.66 -9.51 32.46
CA ASP A 408 7.06 -9.09 32.39
C ASP A 408 7.30 -8.36 31.05
N MET A 409 7.24 -7.02 31.10
CA MET A 409 7.41 -6.19 29.90
C MET A 409 8.89 -6.00 29.60
N VAL A 410 9.31 -6.38 28.39
CA VAL A 410 10.70 -6.25 27.91
C VAL A 410 10.76 -5.20 26.81
N THR A 411 11.15 -4.00 27.21
CA THR A 411 11.27 -2.83 26.33
C THR A 411 12.59 -2.84 25.56
N THR A 412 12.52 -2.64 24.24
CA THR A 412 13.67 -2.59 23.33
C THR A 412 13.32 -1.75 22.09
N ASP A 413 14.20 -1.68 21.11
CA ASP A 413 13.90 -1.15 19.78
C ASP A 413 13.21 -2.20 18.89
N PHE A 414 12.53 -1.75 17.82
CA PHE A 414 11.78 -2.64 16.93
C PHE A 414 12.67 -3.65 16.18
N ALA A 415 13.90 -3.31 15.83
CA ALA A 415 14.82 -4.22 15.14
C ALA A 415 15.20 -5.39 16.07
N THR A 416 15.54 -5.10 17.32
CA THR A 416 15.83 -6.10 18.38
C THR A 416 14.60 -6.95 18.68
N LEU A 417 13.39 -6.33 18.81
CA LEU A 417 12.14 -7.06 18.94
C LEU A 417 11.94 -8.02 17.77
N THR A 418 12.13 -7.54 16.54
CA THR A 418 11.95 -8.33 15.33
C THR A 418 12.90 -9.52 15.27
N ALA A 419 14.15 -9.38 15.70
CA ALA A 419 15.08 -10.49 15.84
C ALA A 419 14.61 -11.49 16.91
N ARG A 420 14.20 -10.98 18.09
CA ARG A 420 13.77 -11.83 19.22
C ARG A 420 12.47 -12.57 18.94
N ARG A 421 11.47 -11.96 18.29
CA ARG A 421 10.18 -12.63 18.01
C ARG A 421 10.31 -13.88 17.13
N ASN A 422 11.41 -14.05 16.41
CA ASN A 422 11.68 -15.24 15.59
C ASN A 422 12.25 -16.42 16.39
N LYS A 423 12.57 -16.22 17.68
CA LYS A 423 13.06 -17.27 18.57
C LYS A 423 11.93 -18.17 19.01
N ARG A 424 12.14 -19.49 18.93
CA ARG A 424 11.18 -20.53 19.35
C ARG A 424 11.50 -21.11 20.72
N GLU A 425 12.65 -20.76 21.26
CA GLU A 425 13.14 -21.21 22.54
C GLU A 425 12.16 -20.88 23.67
N PRO A 426 12.15 -21.62 24.77
CA PRO A 426 11.39 -21.30 25.97
C PRO A 426 11.69 -19.89 26.48
N VAL A 427 10.72 -19.25 27.14
CA VAL A 427 10.86 -17.90 27.71
C VAL A 427 12.12 -17.77 28.55
N ALA A 428 12.45 -18.77 29.39
CA ALA A 428 13.66 -18.79 30.22
C ALA A 428 14.98 -18.82 29.41
N GLN A 429 14.93 -19.11 28.12
CA GLN A 429 16.08 -19.14 27.20
C GLN A 429 16.05 -18.00 26.17
N GLY A 430 15.32 -16.91 26.50
CA GLY A 430 15.22 -15.72 25.67
C GLY A 430 14.06 -15.73 24.68
N GLY A 431 13.14 -16.68 24.82
CA GLY A 431 11.85 -16.68 24.10
C GLY A 431 10.93 -15.55 24.56
N TRP A 432 9.67 -15.60 24.16
CA TRP A 432 8.67 -14.55 24.38
C TRP A 432 7.27 -15.14 24.37
N ASN A 433 6.28 -14.36 24.88
CA ASN A 433 4.87 -14.74 24.88
C ASN A 433 3.99 -13.82 24.01
N LEU A 434 4.20 -12.51 24.07
CA LEU A 434 3.33 -11.51 23.45
C LEU A 434 4.17 -10.43 22.76
N PHE A 435 3.65 -9.84 21.69
CA PHE A 435 4.08 -8.53 21.17
C PHE A 435 2.94 -7.84 20.42
N VAL A 436 3.02 -6.51 20.32
CA VAL A 436 2.11 -5.69 19.51
C VAL A 436 2.76 -5.39 18.16
N THR A 437 1.96 -5.40 17.10
CA THR A 437 2.31 -4.87 15.79
C THR A 437 1.12 -4.17 15.17
N VAL A 438 1.38 -3.33 14.15
CA VAL A 438 0.35 -2.63 13.39
C VAL A 438 0.41 -3.13 11.95
N GLY A 439 -0.74 -3.50 11.42
CA GLY A 439 -0.90 -3.88 10.01
C GLY A 439 -1.94 -3.02 9.31
N ASN A 440 -1.90 -3.01 7.99
CA ASN A 440 -2.88 -2.34 7.14
C ASN A 440 -3.74 -3.34 6.36
N VAL A 441 -4.80 -2.86 5.72
CA VAL A 441 -5.74 -3.71 4.97
C VAL A 441 -5.08 -4.51 3.85
N LEU A 442 -3.96 -4.03 3.30
CA LEU A 442 -3.23 -4.73 2.24
C LEU A 442 -2.52 -5.98 2.75
N ASP A 443 -2.16 -5.98 4.05
CA ASP A 443 -1.47 -7.09 4.73
C ASP A 443 -2.43 -8.13 5.30
N GLY A 444 -3.66 -7.73 5.62
CA GLY A 444 -4.60 -8.58 6.37
C GLY A 444 -6.06 -8.55 5.89
N GLY A 445 -6.38 -7.81 4.83
CA GLY A 445 -7.77 -7.52 4.44
C GLY A 445 -8.57 -8.68 3.84
N ASP A 446 -7.96 -9.85 3.59
CA ASP A 446 -8.66 -11.03 3.09
C ASP A 446 -8.03 -12.35 3.59
N PRO A 447 -8.79 -13.46 3.54
CA PRO A 447 -8.34 -14.76 4.03
C PRO A 447 -7.06 -15.28 3.40
N LEU A 448 -6.80 -15.01 2.12
CA LEU A 448 -5.63 -15.54 1.42
C LEU A 448 -4.36 -14.75 1.76
N SER A 449 -4.44 -13.41 1.76
CA SER A 449 -3.29 -12.54 1.98
C SER A 449 -2.89 -12.39 3.44
N SER A 450 -3.81 -12.61 4.37
CA SER A 450 -3.55 -12.41 5.80
C SER A 450 -2.54 -13.42 6.34
N LEU A 451 -1.26 -13.01 6.36
CA LEU A 451 -0.18 -13.85 6.89
C LEU A 451 -0.28 -14.07 8.40
N TYR A 452 -0.84 -13.08 9.14
CA TYR A 452 -1.03 -13.21 10.58
C TYR A 452 -2.21 -14.10 10.96
N LEU A 453 -3.21 -14.23 10.08
CA LEU A 453 -4.30 -15.18 10.23
C LEU A 453 -3.85 -16.63 9.91
N ALA A 454 -2.83 -16.77 9.04
CA ALA A 454 -2.30 -18.07 8.64
C ALA A 454 -1.86 -18.90 9.83
N SER A 455 -2.35 -20.12 9.93
CA SER A 455 -2.17 -21.04 11.06
C SER A 455 -1.74 -22.44 10.60
N PRO A 456 -0.64 -22.57 9.83
CA PRO A 456 -0.30 -23.81 9.12
C PRO A 456 0.35 -24.89 9.99
N CYS A 457 0.49 -24.70 11.30
CA CYS A 457 1.16 -25.57 12.27
C CYS A 457 2.69 -25.65 12.06
N GLU A 458 3.13 -25.91 10.82
CA GLU A 458 4.53 -25.89 10.42
C GLU A 458 4.81 -24.65 9.56
N GLY A 459 5.92 -24.01 9.79
CA GLY A 459 6.22 -22.73 9.16
C GLY A 459 5.43 -21.58 9.79
N GLY A 460 4.97 -20.64 8.98
CA GLY A 460 4.20 -19.49 9.42
C GLY A 460 5.01 -18.39 10.13
N LEU A 461 4.35 -17.29 10.42
CA LEU A 461 4.96 -16.14 11.12
C LEU A 461 5.11 -16.41 12.62
N ALA A 462 6.01 -15.66 13.24
CA ALA A 462 6.26 -15.66 14.68
C ALA A 462 4.94 -15.65 15.49
N GLY A 463 4.86 -16.50 16.51
CA GLY A 463 3.63 -16.87 17.22
C GLY A 463 3.12 -18.26 16.86
N TRP A 464 3.45 -18.72 15.67
CA TRP A 464 3.25 -20.10 15.15
C TRP A 464 1.91 -20.72 15.53
N PRO A 465 0.79 -20.08 15.16
CA PRO A 465 -0.52 -20.66 15.42
C PRO A 465 -0.70 -21.95 14.60
N CYS A 466 -1.47 -22.88 15.18
CA CYS A 466 -1.78 -24.16 14.56
C CYS A 466 -3.28 -24.39 14.59
N ASP A 467 -3.92 -24.28 13.41
CA ASP A 467 -5.36 -24.52 13.26
C ASP A 467 -5.66 -25.08 11.86
N PRO A 468 -5.64 -26.42 11.69
CA PRO A 468 -5.91 -27.05 10.41
C PRO A 468 -7.30 -26.73 9.84
N LYS A 469 -8.29 -26.48 10.70
CA LYS A 469 -9.64 -26.13 10.26
C LYS A 469 -9.69 -24.73 9.67
N LEU A 470 -8.98 -23.78 10.29
CA LEU A 470 -8.85 -22.42 9.76
C LEU A 470 -8.16 -22.45 8.38
N GLU A 471 -7.10 -23.23 8.20
CA GLU A 471 -6.41 -23.38 6.92
C GLU A 471 -7.28 -24.04 5.85
N GLU A 472 -8.14 -25.02 6.22
CA GLU A 472 -9.12 -25.61 5.32
C GLU A 472 -10.13 -24.56 4.85
N LEU A 473 -10.71 -23.78 5.75
CA LEU A 473 -11.68 -22.72 5.44
C LEU A 473 -11.06 -21.62 4.56
N ARG A 474 -9.83 -21.19 4.89
CA ARG A 474 -9.08 -20.22 4.07
C ARG A 474 -8.87 -20.75 2.64
N ARG A 475 -8.53 -22.03 2.49
CA ARG A 475 -8.37 -22.67 1.17
C ARG A 475 -9.70 -22.74 0.43
N ALA A 476 -10.77 -23.16 1.10
CA ALA A 476 -12.10 -23.23 0.50
C ALA A 476 -12.55 -21.86 -0.02
N TRP A 477 -12.25 -20.78 0.69
CA TRP A 477 -12.64 -19.42 0.33
C TRP A 477 -12.10 -18.98 -1.05
N TYR A 478 -10.85 -19.19 -1.36
CA TYR A 478 -10.30 -18.75 -2.66
C TYR A 478 -10.60 -19.75 -3.81
N GLN A 479 -11.11 -20.93 -3.51
CA GLN A 479 -11.54 -21.92 -4.49
C GLN A 479 -13.03 -21.82 -4.82
N GLU A 480 -13.85 -21.25 -3.92
CA GLU A 480 -15.30 -21.15 -4.09
C GLU A 480 -15.67 -20.11 -5.16
N GLN A 481 -16.39 -20.56 -6.21
CA GLN A 481 -16.81 -19.73 -7.33
C GLN A 481 -18.08 -18.92 -7.01
N ASP A 482 -18.97 -19.47 -6.20
CA ASP A 482 -20.21 -18.81 -5.80
C ASP A 482 -19.93 -17.69 -4.79
N ALA A 483 -20.30 -16.46 -5.12
CA ALA A 483 -20.01 -15.29 -4.28
C ALA A 483 -20.73 -15.34 -2.93
N ALA A 484 -21.96 -15.90 -2.86
CA ALA A 484 -22.72 -15.99 -1.61
C ALA A 484 -22.11 -17.04 -0.67
N LYS A 485 -21.70 -18.20 -1.20
CA LYS A 485 -21.00 -19.23 -0.43
C LYS A 485 -19.63 -18.72 0.02
N ARG A 486 -18.90 -18.01 -0.84
CA ARG A 486 -17.63 -17.38 -0.49
C ARG A 486 -17.79 -16.35 0.64
N ARG A 487 -18.90 -15.58 0.63
CA ARG A 487 -19.22 -14.67 1.72
C ARG A 487 -19.51 -15.43 3.04
N ALA A 488 -20.26 -16.54 2.99
CA ALA A 488 -20.52 -17.36 4.17
C ALA A 488 -19.23 -17.96 4.77
N LEU A 489 -18.27 -18.33 3.92
CA LEU A 489 -16.96 -18.80 4.37
C LEU A 489 -16.19 -17.72 5.15
N VAL A 490 -16.39 -16.42 4.88
CA VAL A 490 -15.79 -15.34 5.68
C VAL A 490 -16.27 -15.40 7.13
N ASP A 491 -17.57 -15.62 7.35
CA ASP A 491 -18.15 -15.75 8.69
C ASP A 491 -17.59 -17.00 9.40
N ASP A 492 -17.48 -18.11 8.70
CA ASP A 492 -16.91 -19.35 9.27
C ASP A 492 -15.42 -19.20 9.62
N ILE A 493 -14.66 -18.54 8.76
CA ILE A 493 -13.24 -18.21 8.99
C ILE A 493 -13.12 -17.33 10.24
N GLN A 494 -13.95 -16.29 10.37
CA GLN A 494 -13.89 -15.41 11.51
C GLN A 494 -14.29 -16.12 12.81
N ARG A 495 -15.35 -16.92 12.81
CA ARG A 495 -15.72 -17.76 13.98
C ARG A 495 -14.58 -18.67 14.42
N GLN A 496 -13.94 -19.35 13.45
CA GLN A 496 -12.80 -20.22 13.73
C GLN A 496 -11.59 -19.42 14.23
N ALA A 497 -11.32 -18.25 13.64
CA ALA A 497 -10.25 -17.38 14.11
C ALA A 497 -10.47 -16.88 15.55
N TYR A 498 -11.71 -16.62 15.96
CA TYR A 498 -12.03 -16.28 17.36
C TYR A 498 -11.93 -17.47 18.31
N GLN A 499 -12.03 -18.70 17.82
CA GLN A 499 -11.78 -19.90 18.64
C GLN A 499 -10.28 -20.12 18.85
N SER A 500 -9.47 -20.00 17.81
CA SER A 500 -8.03 -20.31 17.86
C SER A 500 -7.14 -19.11 18.23
N LEU A 501 -7.61 -17.87 17.98
CA LEU A 501 -6.94 -16.60 18.21
C LEU A 501 -5.50 -16.58 17.67
N PRO A 502 -5.31 -16.66 16.35
CA PRO A 502 -3.98 -16.54 15.77
C PRO A 502 -3.34 -15.17 16.06
N TYR A 503 -4.15 -14.14 16.22
CA TYR A 503 -3.87 -12.84 16.83
C TYR A 503 -5.19 -12.25 17.37
N ILE A 504 -5.11 -11.15 18.12
CA ILE A 504 -6.30 -10.43 18.58
C ILE A 504 -6.29 -9.02 17.97
N PRO A 505 -7.36 -8.60 17.25
CA PRO A 505 -7.55 -7.21 16.84
C PRO A 505 -7.76 -6.32 18.08
N ALA A 506 -6.83 -5.39 18.32
CA ALA A 506 -6.85 -4.54 19.51
C ALA A 506 -7.23 -3.08 19.22
N GLY A 507 -7.77 -2.80 18.05
CA GLY A 507 -8.28 -1.51 17.61
C GLY A 507 -7.93 -1.19 16.16
N GLN A 508 -8.78 -0.42 15.48
CA GLN A 508 -8.56 0.04 14.11
C GLN A 508 -8.66 1.56 14.04
N PHE A 509 -7.78 2.19 13.27
CA PHE A 509 -7.67 3.63 13.16
C PHE A 509 -7.21 4.06 11.77
N ARG A 510 -7.57 5.30 11.39
CA ARG A 510 -7.09 5.95 10.17
C ARG A 510 -5.91 6.84 10.48
N THR A 511 -5.04 7.05 9.51
CA THR A 511 -3.97 8.04 9.58
C THR A 511 -4.27 9.17 8.61
N ARG A 512 -3.94 10.40 9.00
CA ARG A 512 -4.18 11.59 8.18
C ARG A 512 -2.89 12.09 7.55
N ALA A 513 -2.94 12.39 6.26
CA ALA A 513 -1.91 13.17 5.59
C ALA A 513 -2.17 14.67 5.77
N ALA A 514 -1.09 15.44 5.77
CA ALA A 514 -1.14 16.89 5.74
C ALA A 514 -0.71 17.40 4.36
N PHE A 515 -1.45 18.36 3.80
CA PHE A 515 -1.16 18.88 2.47
C PHE A 515 -1.63 20.33 2.31
N ARG A 516 -1.02 21.04 1.39
CA ARG A 516 -1.35 22.44 1.14
C ARG A 516 -2.73 22.61 0.54
N THR A 517 -3.40 23.71 0.91
CA THR A 517 -4.77 24.01 0.46
C THR A 517 -4.90 24.27 -1.04
N ASN A 518 -3.80 24.60 -1.74
CA ASN A 518 -3.76 24.78 -3.19
C ASN A 518 -3.69 23.45 -3.98
N LEU A 519 -3.61 22.29 -3.31
CA LEU A 519 -3.72 21.00 -3.97
C LEU A 519 -5.19 20.60 -4.11
N GLN A 520 -5.53 20.09 -5.30
CA GLN A 520 -6.84 19.51 -5.61
C GLN A 520 -6.66 18.08 -6.15
N GLY A 521 -7.73 17.28 -6.10
CA GLY A 521 -7.73 15.93 -6.66
C GLY A 521 -7.05 14.86 -5.78
N ILE A 522 -6.73 15.16 -4.52
CA ILE A 522 -6.29 14.14 -3.54
C ILE A 522 -7.47 13.21 -3.27
N ARG A 523 -7.24 11.90 -3.44
CA ARG A 523 -8.28 10.87 -3.30
C ARG A 523 -7.96 9.91 -2.18
N PRO A 524 -8.98 9.45 -1.44
CA PRO A 524 -8.81 8.36 -0.48
C PRO A 524 -8.50 7.05 -1.21
N THR A 525 -7.34 6.48 -0.95
CA THR A 525 -6.87 5.20 -1.50
C THR A 525 -5.98 4.49 -0.50
N THR A 526 -5.96 3.16 -0.55
CA THR A 526 -5.12 2.34 0.35
C THR A 526 -3.61 2.45 0.07
N VAL A 527 -3.27 3.10 -1.03
CA VAL A 527 -1.88 3.43 -1.44
C VAL A 527 -1.87 4.89 -1.85
N PRO A 528 -0.92 5.71 -1.39
CA PRO A 528 -0.82 7.09 -1.86
C PRO A 528 -0.57 7.12 -3.37
N VAL A 529 -1.43 7.84 -4.09
CA VAL A 529 -1.33 8.03 -5.54
C VAL A 529 -1.34 9.50 -5.88
N PHE A 530 -0.59 9.89 -6.92
CA PHE A 530 -0.33 11.28 -7.25
C PHE A 530 -0.80 11.68 -8.66
N TRP A 531 -1.37 10.75 -9.44
CA TRP A 531 -2.12 11.11 -10.64
C TRP A 531 -3.48 11.72 -10.24
N GLY A 532 -3.98 12.64 -11.05
CA GLY A 532 -5.20 13.40 -10.77
C GLY A 532 -5.01 14.57 -9.80
N ILE A 533 -3.84 14.70 -9.16
CA ILE A 533 -3.54 15.86 -8.32
C ILE A 533 -3.13 17.02 -9.22
N THR A 534 -3.75 18.18 -8.98
CA THR A 534 -3.37 19.47 -9.58
C THR A 534 -2.93 20.43 -8.49
N LYS A 535 -2.03 21.34 -8.85
CA LYS A 535 -1.52 22.39 -7.96
C LYS A 535 -1.88 23.75 -8.56
N GLN A 536 -2.67 24.53 -7.83
CA GLN A 536 -2.98 25.90 -8.21
C GLN A 536 -1.79 26.81 -7.88
N GLU A 537 -1.53 27.79 -8.72
CA GLU A 537 -0.61 28.87 -8.38
C GLU A 537 -1.17 29.68 -7.20
N ASN A 538 -0.33 30.04 -6.26
CA ASN A 538 -0.72 30.81 -5.07
C ASN A 538 -0.98 32.27 -5.44
#